data_f88a43fa76fda9d5b4e97ab7643d6c04
#
_entry.id   f88a43fa76fda9d5b4e97ab7643d6c04
#
_cell.length_a   1.000
_cell.length_b   1.000
_cell.length_c   1.000
_cell.angle_alpha   90.00
_cell.angle_beta   90.00
_cell.angle_gamma   90.00
#
_symmetry.space_group_name_H-M   'P 1'
#
loop_
_entity.id
_entity.type
_entity.pdbx_description
1 polymer ?
#
loop_
_entity_poly.entity_id
_entity_poly.type
_entity_poly.pdbx_seq_one_letter_code
_entity_poly.pdbx_strand_id
1 'polypeptide(L)'
;ILGIAQTGTGKTASFVLPMLTRLENGRARARMPRTLILEPTRELAAQVEENFIRYGKNHKLNIALLIGGVSFDEQNKKLERGVDVLIATPGRLLDHRERGKLLLNGVEILVIDEADRMLDMGFIPDIERICEMIPFSRQTLFFSATMPPEITKLTEKFLHAPVRVEVSKAASAATNITQRLVKSGSKPWDKRETLRNLIKAEDAELKNAIIFCNRKIEVSELFRSLLKYDFDAGALHGDMDQRARMQMLANFRDGKLRYLVASDVAARGLDIPDVSHVFNYDVPIHAEDYVHRIGRTGRAGRSGKSFTIATKSDTKYIDAIERLIGNKIEWHDGDLSTVVASEGGEDDAPRRGKGAPRRAGRKDDDRSREKGGERKARERHAKRSEDTAPETVREDQPVAEVAAAAADVGERRSRKEAIRSENTERKSSDRNEQRAPERGDTRPQRDNSRPARQRHQEDNDSTVGFGDDMPAFMRIVAKV
;
A
#
# COMPACT_ATOMS: atom_id res chain seq x y z
N ILE A 1 -3.07 -20.29 -13.60
CA ILE A 1 -4.45 -19.92 -13.23
C ILE A 1 -4.59 -18.42 -13.39
N LEU A 2 -5.70 -17.97 -14.00
CA LEU A 2 -6.10 -16.57 -14.07
C LEU A 2 -7.38 -16.39 -13.28
N GLY A 3 -7.28 -15.74 -12.12
CA GLY A 3 -8.40 -15.45 -11.22
C GLY A 3 -8.87 -14.01 -11.39
N ILE A 4 -10.10 -13.80 -11.86
CA ILE A 4 -10.70 -12.47 -12.00
C ILE A 4 -11.78 -12.34 -10.95
N ALA A 5 -11.48 -11.55 -9.90
CA ALA A 5 -12.37 -11.40 -8.76
C ALA A 5 -12.07 -10.11 -7.98
N GLN A 6 -13.12 -9.53 -7.42
CA GLN A 6 -13.01 -8.31 -6.60
C GLN A 6 -12.38 -8.56 -5.23
N THR A 7 -12.02 -7.48 -4.54
CA THR A 7 -11.57 -7.54 -3.13
C THR A 7 -12.70 -8.08 -2.23
N GLY A 8 -12.35 -8.93 -1.27
CA GLY A 8 -13.34 -9.53 -0.35
C GLY A 8 -13.99 -10.83 -0.83
N THR A 9 -13.63 -11.34 -2.01
CA THR A 9 -14.16 -12.62 -2.55
C THR A 9 -13.39 -13.85 -2.05
N GLY A 10 -12.34 -13.66 -1.24
CA GLY A 10 -11.51 -14.75 -0.74
C GLY A 10 -10.28 -15.08 -1.59
N LYS A 11 -9.87 -14.22 -2.54
CA LYS A 11 -8.67 -14.43 -3.39
C LYS A 11 -7.45 -14.86 -2.59
N THR A 12 -7.10 -14.14 -1.52
CA THR A 12 -5.94 -14.46 -0.70
C THR A 12 -6.00 -15.87 -0.12
N ALA A 13 -7.14 -16.29 0.42
CA ALA A 13 -7.30 -17.65 0.92
C ALA A 13 -7.20 -18.70 -0.20
N SER A 14 -7.66 -18.37 -1.41
CA SER A 14 -7.65 -19.29 -2.54
C SER A 14 -6.25 -19.69 -3.02
N PHE A 15 -5.23 -18.85 -2.80
CA PHE A 15 -3.84 -19.24 -3.06
C PHE A 15 -3.07 -19.63 -1.81
N VAL A 16 -3.32 -19.03 -0.64
CA VAL A 16 -2.60 -19.35 0.59
C VAL A 16 -2.84 -20.80 1.02
N LEU A 17 -4.11 -21.26 1.04
CA LEU A 17 -4.44 -22.61 1.51
C LEU A 17 -3.78 -23.73 0.69
N PRO A 18 -3.87 -23.76 -0.66
CA PRO A 18 -3.20 -24.81 -1.43
C PRO A 18 -1.67 -24.67 -1.41
N MET A 19 -1.13 -23.45 -1.26
CA MET A 19 0.31 -23.25 -1.10
C MET A 19 0.82 -23.85 0.20
N LEU A 20 0.10 -23.72 1.32
CA LEU A 20 0.46 -24.34 2.59
C LEU A 20 0.58 -25.88 2.43
N THR A 21 -0.39 -26.52 1.78
CA THR A 21 -0.36 -27.95 1.50
C THR A 21 0.84 -28.36 0.62
N ARG A 22 1.12 -27.59 -0.44
CA ARG A 22 2.25 -27.88 -1.34
C ARG A 22 3.62 -27.69 -0.70
N LEU A 23 3.73 -26.73 0.23
CA LEU A 23 4.97 -26.38 0.89
C LEU A 23 5.27 -27.23 2.14
N GLU A 24 4.35 -28.08 2.57
CA GLU A 24 4.50 -28.93 3.75
C GLU A 24 5.78 -29.79 3.69
N ASN A 25 6.10 -30.28 2.50
CA ASN A 25 7.29 -31.06 2.24
C ASN A 25 8.40 -30.23 1.60
N GLY A 26 9.65 -30.52 1.96
CA GLY A 26 10.83 -29.85 1.43
C GLY A 26 11.31 -28.69 2.31
N ARG A 27 12.40 -28.04 1.90
CA ARG A 27 13.01 -26.91 2.58
C ARG A 27 13.61 -25.93 1.57
N ALA A 28 13.46 -24.66 1.85
CA ALA A 28 14.12 -23.60 1.09
C ALA A 28 15.64 -23.62 1.29
N ARG A 29 16.36 -23.23 0.26
CA ARG A 29 17.82 -22.97 0.32
C ARG A 29 18.07 -21.52 0.67
N ALA A 30 19.25 -21.23 1.26
CA ALA A 30 19.67 -19.87 1.55
C ALA A 30 19.55 -18.96 0.31
N ARG A 31 18.88 -17.82 0.46
CA ARG A 31 18.63 -16.82 -0.58
C ARG A 31 17.84 -17.31 -1.81
N MET A 32 17.28 -18.53 -1.78
CA MET A 32 16.51 -19.12 -2.88
C MET A 32 15.10 -19.47 -2.37
N PRO A 33 14.14 -18.56 -2.47
CA PRO A 33 12.77 -18.83 -2.06
C PRO A 33 12.13 -19.90 -2.95
N ARG A 34 11.23 -20.70 -2.37
CA ARG A 34 10.44 -21.69 -3.09
C ARG A 34 9.22 -21.07 -3.77
N THR A 35 8.68 -20.03 -3.17
CA THR A 35 7.53 -19.31 -3.72
C THR A 35 7.74 -17.81 -3.66
N LEU A 36 7.15 -17.10 -4.62
CA LEU A 36 7.16 -15.64 -4.69
C LEU A 36 5.73 -15.13 -4.85
N ILE A 37 5.35 -14.18 -4.02
CA ILE A 37 4.08 -13.45 -4.10
C ILE A 37 4.41 -11.98 -4.30
N LEU A 38 3.90 -11.41 -5.39
CA LEU A 38 4.05 -9.98 -5.70
C LEU A 38 2.77 -9.24 -5.29
N GLU A 39 2.96 -8.17 -4.53
CA GLU A 39 1.90 -7.30 -4.04
C GLU A 39 2.18 -5.84 -4.41
N PRO A 40 1.16 -5.05 -4.81
CA PRO A 40 1.36 -3.67 -5.20
C PRO A 40 1.79 -2.76 -4.04
N THR A 41 1.38 -3.07 -2.81
CA THR A 41 1.62 -2.22 -1.64
C THR A 41 2.22 -3.00 -0.47
N ARG A 42 2.90 -2.25 0.41
CA ARG A 42 3.52 -2.81 1.63
C ARG A 42 2.49 -3.42 2.57
N GLU A 43 1.34 -2.79 2.64
CA GLU A 43 0.24 -3.17 3.51
C GLU A 43 -0.41 -4.47 3.04
N LEU A 44 -0.67 -4.62 1.72
CA LEU A 44 -1.15 -5.89 1.17
C LEU A 44 -0.16 -7.02 1.41
N ALA A 45 1.11 -6.77 1.15
CA ALA A 45 2.16 -7.75 1.40
C ALA A 45 2.18 -8.20 2.89
N ALA A 46 2.02 -7.26 3.83
CA ALA A 46 1.93 -7.58 5.26
C ALA A 46 0.67 -8.39 5.60
N GLN A 47 -0.47 -8.09 4.97
CA GLN A 47 -1.72 -8.86 5.17
C GLN A 47 -1.61 -10.29 4.65
N VAL A 48 -0.94 -10.49 3.53
CA VAL A 48 -0.67 -11.84 3.03
C VAL A 48 0.24 -12.60 3.98
N GLU A 49 1.28 -11.94 4.56
CA GLU A 49 2.11 -12.53 5.63
C GLU A 49 1.26 -12.94 6.84
N GLU A 50 0.38 -12.06 7.33
CA GLU A 50 -0.54 -12.38 8.44
C GLU A 50 -1.45 -13.57 8.12
N ASN A 51 -1.97 -13.68 6.88
CA ASN A 51 -2.78 -14.79 6.47
C ASN A 51 -1.99 -16.10 6.42
N PHE A 52 -0.75 -16.11 5.93
CA PHE A 52 0.12 -17.28 6.00
C PHE A 52 0.41 -17.70 7.43
N ILE A 53 0.67 -16.76 8.34
CA ILE A 53 0.88 -17.05 9.77
C ILE A 53 -0.41 -17.62 10.39
N ARG A 54 -1.55 -17.02 10.10
CA ARG A 54 -2.85 -17.42 10.67
C ARG A 54 -3.28 -18.81 10.22
N TYR A 55 -3.26 -19.05 8.91
CA TYR A 55 -3.70 -20.33 8.33
C TYR A 55 -2.62 -21.41 8.49
N GLY A 56 -1.36 -21.01 8.42
CA GLY A 56 -0.21 -21.91 8.51
C GLY A 56 0.29 -22.17 9.92
N LYS A 57 -0.48 -21.88 10.98
CA LYS A 57 -0.06 -22.04 12.39
C LYS A 57 0.49 -23.43 12.75
N ASN A 58 0.08 -24.47 12.05
CA ASN A 58 0.51 -25.85 12.22
C ASN A 58 1.64 -26.26 11.25
N HIS A 59 2.07 -25.37 10.36
CA HIS A 59 3.12 -25.60 9.38
C HIS A 59 4.43 -24.94 9.83
N LYS A 60 5.57 -25.57 9.51
CA LYS A 60 6.91 -25.03 9.82
C LYS A 60 7.52 -24.35 8.60
N LEU A 61 6.92 -23.25 8.17
CA LEU A 61 7.36 -22.48 7.00
C LEU A 61 8.10 -21.21 7.40
N ASN A 62 9.19 -20.93 6.70
CA ASN A 62 9.91 -19.66 6.81
C ASN A 62 9.30 -18.65 5.85
N ILE A 63 8.75 -17.57 6.39
CA ILE A 63 8.13 -16.49 5.62
C ILE A 63 9.01 -15.25 5.71
N ALA A 64 9.26 -14.60 4.58
CA ALA A 64 9.92 -13.31 4.53
C ALA A 64 9.09 -12.29 3.75
N LEU A 65 9.08 -11.07 4.30
CA LEU A 65 8.42 -9.91 3.72
C LEU A 65 9.49 -8.93 3.24
N LEU A 66 9.51 -8.61 1.93
CA LEU A 66 10.40 -7.62 1.33
C LEU A 66 9.60 -6.39 0.90
N ILE A 67 9.62 -5.38 1.75
CA ILE A 67 8.91 -4.11 1.54
C ILE A 67 9.82 -2.91 1.80
N GLY A 68 9.53 -1.80 1.14
CA GLY A 68 10.24 -0.55 1.38
C GLY A 68 9.97 0.02 2.79
N GLY A 69 10.86 0.90 3.27
CA GLY A 69 10.70 1.54 4.58
C GLY A 69 11.10 0.69 5.79
N VAL A 70 11.62 -0.53 5.55
CA VAL A 70 12.17 -1.44 6.57
C VAL A 70 13.65 -1.67 6.29
N SER A 71 14.44 -1.95 7.35
CA SER A 71 15.87 -2.21 7.23
C SER A 71 16.20 -3.35 6.28
N PHE A 72 17.17 -3.15 5.40
CA PHE A 72 17.69 -4.19 4.52
C PHE A 72 18.33 -5.34 5.31
N ASP A 73 19.00 -5.04 6.43
CA ASP A 73 19.74 -6.05 7.20
C ASP A 73 18.81 -7.07 7.85
N GLU A 74 17.65 -6.63 8.33
CA GLU A 74 16.63 -7.54 8.86
C GLU A 74 16.08 -8.47 7.78
N GLN A 75 15.80 -7.92 6.60
CA GLN A 75 15.31 -8.69 5.46
C GLN A 75 16.39 -9.66 4.95
N ASN A 76 17.66 -9.23 4.86
CA ASN A 76 18.79 -10.09 4.48
C ASN A 76 18.96 -11.28 5.42
N LYS A 77 18.86 -11.06 6.74
CA LYS A 77 18.96 -12.16 7.74
C LYS A 77 17.89 -13.22 7.54
N LYS A 78 16.66 -12.81 7.17
CA LYS A 78 15.58 -13.75 6.83
C LYS A 78 15.92 -14.54 5.56
N LEU A 79 16.37 -13.88 4.49
CA LEU A 79 16.75 -14.52 3.23
C LEU A 79 17.90 -15.52 3.38
N GLU A 80 18.90 -15.22 4.19
CA GLU A 80 20.07 -16.10 4.43
C GLU A 80 19.69 -17.39 5.16
N ARG A 81 18.62 -17.41 5.95
CA ARG A 81 18.11 -18.63 6.61
C ARG A 81 17.41 -19.59 5.66
N GLY A 82 17.04 -19.13 4.46
CA GLY A 82 16.15 -19.82 3.52
C GLY A 82 14.69 -19.50 3.80
N VAL A 83 13.95 -19.22 2.73
CA VAL A 83 12.55 -18.73 2.78
C VAL A 83 11.68 -19.61 1.91
N ASP A 84 10.65 -20.22 2.52
CA ASP A 84 9.67 -21.01 1.78
C ASP A 84 8.68 -20.09 1.06
N VAL A 85 8.23 -19.03 1.74
CA VAL A 85 7.29 -18.05 1.19
C VAL A 85 7.91 -16.67 1.21
N LEU A 86 8.19 -16.12 0.02
CA LEU A 86 8.66 -14.74 -0.16
C LEU A 86 7.49 -13.87 -0.63
N ILE A 87 7.16 -12.85 0.14
CA ILE A 87 6.14 -11.86 -0.18
C ILE A 87 6.86 -10.53 -0.41
N ALA A 88 6.62 -9.87 -1.53
CA ALA A 88 7.40 -8.68 -1.88
C ALA A 88 6.60 -7.64 -2.67
N THR A 89 6.98 -6.36 -2.49
CA THR A 89 6.66 -5.32 -3.48
C THR A 89 7.73 -5.32 -4.59
N PRO A 90 7.35 -5.10 -5.88
CA PRO A 90 8.26 -5.27 -7.02
C PRO A 90 9.59 -4.55 -6.87
N GLY A 91 9.59 -3.24 -6.62
CA GLY A 91 10.83 -2.45 -6.51
C GLY A 91 11.77 -2.96 -5.40
N ARG A 92 11.24 -3.33 -4.21
CA ARG A 92 12.08 -3.83 -3.11
C ARG A 92 12.68 -5.21 -3.41
N LEU A 93 11.96 -6.05 -4.13
CA LEU A 93 12.47 -7.33 -4.58
C LEU A 93 13.65 -7.13 -5.54
N LEU A 94 13.50 -6.23 -6.52
CA LEU A 94 14.58 -5.88 -7.45
C LEU A 94 15.80 -5.30 -6.74
N ASP A 95 15.63 -4.42 -5.75
CA ASP A 95 16.72 -3.91 -4.90
C ASP A 95 17.55 -5.04 -4.25
N HIS A 96 16.89 -6.05 -3.66
CA HIS A 96 17.57 -7.21 -3.08
C HIS A 96 18.26 -8.07 -4.12
N ARG A 97 17.67 -8.22 -5.30
CA ARG A 97 18.23 -8.97 -6.42
C ARG A 97 19.50 -8.31 -6.96
N GLU A 98 19.46 -6.99 -7.17
CA GLU A 98 20.60 -6.21 -7.66
C GLU A 98 21.78 -6.22 -6.68
N ARG A 99 21.50 -6.24 -5.37
CA ARG A 99 22.51 -6.38 -4.32
C ARG A 99 23.05 -7.81 -4.17
N GLY A 100 22.63 -8.77 -5.02
CA GLY A 100 23.07 -10.17 -4.97
C GLY A 100 22.61 -10.94 -3.73
N LYS A 101 21.61 -10.42 -3.00
CA LYS A 101 21.07 -11.04 -1.78
C LYS A 101 19.91 -12.01 -2.02
N LEU A 102 19.39 -12.05 -3.24
CA LEU A 102 18.25 -12.87 -3.63
C LEU A 102 18.52 -13.57 -4.97
N LEU A 103 18.22 -14.85 -5.01
CA LEU A 103 18.28 -15.71 -6.20
C LEU A 103 16.89 -16.27 -6.46
N LEU A 104 16.35 -16.07 -7.66
CA LEU A 104 14.99 -16.48 -8.01
C LEU A 104 14.87 -17.83 -8.73
N ASN A 105 16.01 -18.51 -8.96
CA ASN A 105 16.07 -19.79 -9.69
C ASN A 105 15.36 -20.96 -8.97
N GLY A 106 15.05 -20.80 -7.68
CA GLY A 106 14.37 -21.82 -6.88
C GLY A 106 12.86 -21.63 -6.79
N VAL A 107 12.28 -20.62 -7.46
CA VAL A 107 10.85 -20.33 -7.38
C VAL A 107 10.05 -21.36 -8.18
N GLU A 108 9.23 -22.11 -7.45
CA GLU A 108 8.31 -23.12 -7.98
C GLU A 108 6.91 -22.56 -8.23
N ILE A 109 6.48 -21.58 -7.41
CA ILE A 109 5.16 -20.94 -7.51
C ILE A 109 5.33 -19.43 -7.50
N LEU A 110 4.74 -18.75 -8.50
CA LEU A 110 4.61 -17.31 -8.58
C LEU A 110 3.14 -16.92 -8.41
N VAL A 111 2.86 -16.00 -7.50
CA VAL A 111 1.57 -15.34 -7.37
C VAL A 111 1.75 -13.87 -7.70
N ILE A 112 0.91 -13.34 -8.56
CA ILE A 112 0.77 -11.91 -8.87
C ILE A 112 -0.63 -11.53 -8.44
N ASP A 113 -0.78 -10.78 -7.34
CA ASP A 113 -2.08 -10.35 -6.84
C ASP A 113 -2.30 -8.87 -7.12
N GLU A 114 -3.54 -8.47 -7.34
CA GLU A 114 -3.97 -7.11 -7.71
C GLU A 114 -3.14 -6.51 -8.86
N ALA A 115 -3.04 -7.25 -9.98
CA ALA A 115 -2.21 -6.87 -11.12
C ALA A 115 -2.67 -5.58 -11.82
N ASP A 116 -3.97 -5.35 -11.93
CA ASP A 116 -4.55 -4.09 -12.43
C ASP A 116 -4.05 -2.90 -11.61
N ARG A 117 -3.90 -3.07 -10.32
CA ARG A 117 -3.35 -2.06 -9.45
C ARG A 117 -1.86 -1.85 -9.63
N MET A 118 -1.11 -2.92 -9.86
CA MET A 118 0.31 -2.79 -10.20
C MET A 118 0.50 -2.04 -11.52
N LEU A 119 -0.46 -2.15 -12.46
CA LEU A 119 -0.50 -1.34 -13.68
C LEU A 119 -0.67 0.15 -13.35
N ASP A 120 -1.66 0.51 -12.52
CA ASP A 120 -1.92 1.89 -12.10
C ASP A 120 -0.70 2.55 -11.43
N MET A 121 0.10 1.74 -10.73
CA MET A 121 1.32 2.18 -10.04
C MET A 121 2.56 2.17 -10.93
N GLY A 122 2.44 1.76 -12.20
CA GLY A 122 3.54 1.72 -13.15
C GLY A 122 4.53 0.57 -12.95
N PHE A 123 4.14 -0.50 -12.25
CA PHE A 123 5.02 -1.64 -11.95
C PHE A 123 5.06 -2.72 -13.03
N ILE A 124 4.36 -2.55 -14.16
CA ILE A 124 4.35 -3.55 -15.23
C ILE A 124 5.76 -3.89 -15.73
N PRO A 125 6.66 -2.91 -15.99
CA PRO A 125 8.04 -3.23 -16.39
C PRO A 125 8.81 -4.03 -15.34
N ASP A 126 8.58 -3.73 -14.05
CA ASP A 126 9.22 -4.44 -12.94
C ASP A 126 8.73 -5.90 -12.87
N ILE A 127 7.41 -6.12 -13.05
CA ILE A 127 6.81 -7.46 -13.07
C ILE A 127 7.36 -8.28 -14.24
N GLU A 128 7.44 -7.70 -15.44
CA GLU A 128 8.02 -8.36 -16.61
C GLU A 128 9.46 -8.80 -16.34
N ARG A 129 10.28 -7.87 -15.84
CA ARG A 129 11.67 -8.14 -15.45
C ARG A 129 11.78 -9.24 -14.39
N ILE A 130 10.90 -9.27 -13.39
CA ILE A 130 10.86 -10.32 -12.37
C ILE A 130 10.47 -11.66 -12.99
N CYS A 131 9.44 -11.69 -13.83
CA CYS A 131 8.97 -12.91 -14.50
C CYS A 131 10.04 -13.55 -15.38
N GLU A 132 10.90 -12.75 -16.02
CA GLU A 132 12.02 -13.23 -16.85
C GLU A 132 13.15 -13.85 -16.02
N MET A 133 13.27 -13.51 -14.74
CA MET A 133 14.30 -14.05 -13.84
C MET A 133 13.89 -15.34 -13.12
N ILE A 134 12.62 -15.74 -13.21
CA ILE A 134 12.07 -16.90 -12.53
C ILE A 134 12.00 -18.09 -13.51
N PRO A 135 12.24 -19.36 -13.07
CA PRO A 135 12.18 -20.53 -13.94
C PRO A 135 10.87 -20.62 -14.72
N PHE A 136 10.96 -21.01 -15.98
CA PHE A 136 9.79 -21.19 -16.85
C PHE A 136 8.85 -22.31 -16.35
N SER A 137 9.40 -23.33 -15.68
CA SER A 137 8.65 -24.49 -15.14
C SER A 137 7.77 -24.15 -13.93
N ARG A 138 7.79 -22.87 -13.46
CA ARG A 138 6.97 -22.44 -12.33
C ARG A 138 5.48 -22.59 -12.60
N GLN A 139 4.69 -22.78 -11.56
CA GLN A 139 3.26 -22.55 -11.60
C GLN A 139 2.98 -21.06 -11.32
N THR A 140 2.22 -20.42 -12.22
CA THR A 140 1.82 -19.03 -12.05
C THR A 140 0.33 -18.93 -11.71
N LEU A 141 0.02 -18.19 -10.64
CA LEU A 141 -1.33 -17.77 -10.26
C LEU A 141 -1.39 -16.25 -10.42
N PHE A 142 -2.33 -15.79 -11.21
CA PHE A 142 -2.48 -14.38 -11.55
C PHE A 142 -3.87 -13.91 -11.13
N PHE A 143 -3.93 -12.89 -10.29
CA PHE A 143 -5.18 -12.34 -9.77
C PHE A 143 -5.31 -10.86 -10.14
N SER A 144 -6.50 -10.49 -10.62
CA SER A 144 -6.86 -9.11 -10.95
C SER A 144 -8.36 -8.91 -10.73
N ALA A 145 -8.78 -7.68 -10.44
CA ALA A 145 -10.20 -7.35 -10.40
C ALA A 145 -10.71 -6.94 -11.78
N THR A 146 -9.84 -6.36 -12.62
CA THR A 146 -10.14 -5.89 -13.98
C THR A 146 -9.12 -6.43 -14.98
N MET A 147 -9.48 -6.42 -16.27
CA MET A 147 -8.63 -6.92 -17.37
C MET A 147 -8.46 -5.87 -18.48
N PRO A 148 -7.78 -4.74 -18.19
CA PRO A 148 -7.42 -3.79 -19.23
C PRO A 148 -6.45 -4.42 -20.25
N PRO A 149 -6.30 -3.82 -21.44
CA PRO A 149 -5.47 -4.37 -22.53
C PRO A 149 -4.04 -4.69 -22.11
N GLU A 150 -3.44 -3.89 -21.24
CA GLU A 150 -2.07 -4.06 -20.74
C GLU A 150 -1.95 -5.30 -19.86
N ILE A 151 -2.94 -5.56 -19.00
CA ILE A 151 -3.00 -6.78 -18.17
C ILE A 151 -3.25 -8.01 -19.03
N THR A 152 -4.11 -7.89 -20.04
CA THR A 152 -4.34 -8.98 -21.01
C THR A 152 -3.03 -9.36 -21.71
N LYS A 153 -2.26 -8.39 -22.22
CA LYS A 153 -0.95 -8.63 -22.83
C LYS A 153 0.03 -9.30 -21.87
N LEU A 154 0.05 -8.84 -20.60
CA LEU A 154 0.92 -9.43 -19.57
C LEU A 154 0.56 -10.90 -19.31
N THR A 155 -0.74 -11.22 -19.22
CA THR A 155 -1.21 -12.59 -19.04
C THR A 155 -0.89 -13.49 -20.24
N GLU A 156 -1.05 -13.01 -21.46
CA GLU A 156 -0.68 -13.72 -22.69
C GLU A 156 0.84 -13.99 -22.77
N LYS A 157 1.67 -13.06 -22.31
CA LYS A 157 3.13 -13.21 -22.32
C LYS A 157 3.62 -14.25 -21.30
N PHE A 158 3.04 -14.32 -20.11
CA PHE A 158 3.60 -15.09 -18.99
C PHE A 158 2.77 -16.28 -18.51
N LEU A 159 1.53 -16.44 -19.01
CA LEU A 159 0.69 -17.57 -18.70
C LEU A 159 0.50 -18.46 -19.96
N HIS A 160 0.62 -19.76 -19.79
CA HIS A 160 0.43 -20.73 -20.86
C HIS A 160 -0.89 -21.46 -20.62
N ALA A 161 -1.88 -21.26 -21.53
CA ALA A 161 -3.22 -21.84 -21.46
C ALA A 161 -3.81 -21.84 -20.04
N PRO A 162 -3.92 -20.67 -19.37
CA PRO A 162 -4.35 -20.63 -17.98
C PRO A 162 -5.82 -21.02 -17.84
N VAL A 163 -6.13 -21.80 -16.82
CA VAL A 163 -7.53 -21.95 -16.39
C VAL A 163 -8.01 -20.59 -15.88
N ARG A 164 -9.05 -20.06 -16.54
CA ARG A 164 -9.67 -18.78 -16.16
C ARG A 164 -10.82 -19.05 -15.21
N VAL A 165 -10.76 -18.40 -14.03
CA VAL A 165 -11.82 -18.43 -13.03
C VAL A 165 -12.29 -17.00 -12.83
N GLU A 166 -13.54 -16.73 -13.17
CA GLU A 166 -14.13 -15.41 -13.06
C GLU A 166 -15.29 -15.44 -12.05
N VAL A 167 -15.19 -14.65 -10.99
CA VAL A 167 -16.24 -14.51 -9.98
C VAL A 167 -16.97 -13.22 -10.23
N SER A 168 -18.12 -13.33 -10.85
CA SER A 168 -19.11 -12.29 -11.21
C SER A 168 -18.58 -10.88 -11.56
N LYS A 169 -19.18 -10.28 -12.59
CA LYS A 169 -18.84 -8.95 -13.10
C LYS A 169 -18.94 -7.88 -12.00
N ALA A 170 -18.08 -6.88 -12.06
CA ALA A 170 -18.03 -5.71 -11.16
C ALA A 170 -19.39 -5.01 -10.95
N ALA A 171 -20.30 -5.10 -11.91
CA ALA A 171 -21.66 -4.54 -11.83
C ALA A 171 -22.52 -5.19 -10.73
N SER A 172 -22.26 -6.47 -10.36
CA SER A 172 -23.07 -7.15 -9.34
C SER A 172 -22.68 -6.81 -7.90
N ALA A 173 -21.45 -6.34 -7.65
CA ALA A 173 -21.02 -5.93 -6.31
C ALA A 173 -21.62 -4.58 -5.88
N ALA A 174 -22.11 -3.79 -6.81
CA ALA A 174 -22.71 -2.49 -6.52
C ALA A 174 -24.20 -2.58 -6.08
N THR A 175 -24.83 -3.75 -6.20
CA THR A 175 -26.28 -3.91 -5.90
C THR A 175 -26.62 -3.73 -4.42
N ASN A 176 -25.67 -4.00 -3.52
CA ASN A 176 -25.85 -3.86 -2.08
C ASN A 176 -25.39 -2.49 -1.54
N ILE A 177 -24.95 -1.58 -2.42
CA ILE A 177 -24.44 -0.28 -2.04
C ILE A 177 -25.39 0.80 -2.54
N THR A 178 -25.99 1.55 -1.63
CA THR A 178 -26.73 2.75 -1.98
C THR A 178 -25.75 3.84 -2.39
N GLN A 179 -25.80 4.26 -3.66
CA GLN A 179 -24.88 5.24 -4.23
C GLN A 179 -25.64 6.56 -4.46
N ARG A 180 -25.06 7.68 -4.03
CA ARG A 180 -25.63 9.02 -4.19
C ARG A 180 -24.56 10.04 -4.61
N LEU A 181 -24.94 10.93 -5.50
CA LEU A 181 -24.19 12.15 -5.80
C LEU A 181 -24.68 13.28 -4.90
N VAL A 182 -23.75 14.04 -4.36
CA VAL A 182 -24.03 15.19 -3.50
C VAL A 182 -23.45 16.44 -4.14
N LYS A 183 -24.29 17.42 -4.43
CA LYS A 183 -23.83 18.68 -5.04
C LYS A 183 -23.04 19.53 -4.05
N SER A 184 -22.01 20.21 -4.55
CA SER A 184 -21.23 21.18 -3.77
C SER A 184 -20.80 22.37 -4.61
N GLY A 185 -20.53 23.48 -3.95
CA GLY A 185 -19.81 24.61 -4.53
C GLY A 185 -18.37 24.21 -4.91
N SER A 186 -17.75 25.01 -5.79
CA SER A 186 -16.41 24.70 -6.32
C SER A 186 -15.27 25.07 -5.37
N LYS A 187 -15.56 25.78 -4.29
CA LYS A 187 -14.53 26.22 -3.35
C LYS A 187 -14.20 25.12 -2.33
N PRO A 188 -12.95 24.97 -1.87
CA PRO A 188 -12.60 23.92 -0.93
C PRO A 188 -13.38 23.95 0.39
N TRP A 189 -13.77 25.12 0.88
CA TRP A 189 -14.57 25.24 2.09
C TRP A 189 -16.03 24.80 1.90
N ASP A 190 -16.62 25.02 0.71
CA ASP A 190 -17.96 24.55 0.38
C ASP A 190 -18.01 23.01 0.44
N LYS A 191 -17.02 22.34 -0.16
CA LYS A 191 -16.92 20.87 -0.11
C LYS A 191 -16.76 20.35 1.32
N ARG A 192 -15.92 21.02 2.15
CA ARG A 192 -15.72 20.62 3.55
C ARG A 192 -17.00 20.80 4.36
N GLU A 193 -17.75 21.87 4.13
CA GLU A 193 -19.02 22.12 4.79
C GLU A 193 -20.07 21.07 4.35
N THR A 194 -20.19 20.82 3.04
CA THR A 194 -21.08 19.79 2.48
C THR A 194 -20.79 18.43 3.13
N LEU A 195 -19.51 18.03 3.22
CA LEU A 195 -19.13 16.77 3.86
C LEU A 195 -19.55 16.73 5.34
N ARG A 196 -19.27 17.79 6.11
CA ARG A 196 -19.64 17.84 7.54
C ARG A 196 -21.15 17.73 7.75
N ASN A 197 -21.92 18.42 6.92
CA ASN A 197 -23.40 18.38 6.99
C ASN A 197 -23.92 17.00 6.62
N LEU A 198 -23.33 16.37 5.60
CA LEU A 198 -23.69 15.02 5.18
C LEU A 198 -23.37 13.98 6.27
N ILE A 199 -22.17 14.05 6.89
CA ILE A 199 -21.81 13.18 8.00
C ILE A 199 -22.79 13.30 9.16
N LYS A 200 -23.21 14.54 9.49
CA LYS A 200 -24.19 14.78 10.56
C LYS A 200 -25.58 14.26 10.19
N ALA A 201 -26.00 14.38 8.93
CA ALA A 201 -27.27 13.86 8.46
C ALA A 201 -27.34 12.33 8.51
N GLU A 202 -26.25 11.66 8.22
CA GLU A 202 -26.13 10.19 8.23
C GLU A 202 -25.76 9.61 9.61
N ASP A 203 -25.56 10.43 10.65
CA ASP A 203 -24.98 10.04 11.96
C ASP A 203 -25.67 8.85 12.61
N ALA A 204 -27.01 8.74 12.46
CA ALA A 204 -27.79 7.63 13.05
C ALA A 204 -27.42 6.25 12.48
N GLU A 205 -27.04 6.16 11.21
CA GLU A 205 -26.67 4.92 10.54
C GLU A 205 -25.15 4.77 10.36
N LEU A 206 -24.42 5.85 10.54
CA LEU A 206 -22.99 5.92 10.32
C LEU A 206 -22.21 5.34 11.50
N LYS A 207 -21.69 4.13 11.35
CA LYS A 207 -20.84 3.49 12.35
C LYS A 207 -19.39 3.93 12.21
N ASN A 208 -18.85 3.79 11.01
CA ASN A 208 -17.50 4.19 10.62
C ASN A 208 -17.48 4.52 9.13
N ALA A 209 -16.51 5.33 8.70
CA ALA A 209 -16.43 5.71 7.30
C ALA A 209 -15.00 5.91 6.82
N ILE A 210 -14.81 5.70 5.51
CA ILE A 210 -13.61 6.14 4.80
C ILE A 210 -13.99 7.35 3.93
N ILE A 211 -13.14 8.37 3.97
CA ILE A 211 -13.28 9.60 3.20
C ILE A 211 -12.12 9.67 2.21
N PHE A 212 -12.42 9.58 0.92
CA PHE A 212 -11.41 9.56 -0.14
C PHE A 212 -11.16 10.95 -0.72
N CYS A 213 -9.88 11.32 -0.80
CA CYS A 213 -9.40 12.50 -1.50
C CYS A 213 -8.44 12.10 -2.63
N ASN A 214 -8.44 12.85 -3.73
CA ASN A 214 -7.55 12.57 -4.87
C ASN A 214 -6.08 12.90 -4.56
N ARG A 215 -5.82 13.86 -3.65
CA ARG A 215 -4.48 14.37 -3.37
C ARG A 215 -4.10 14.27 -1.90
N LYS A 216 -2.84 13.94 -1.62
CA LYS A 216 -2.31 13.86 -0.25
C LYS A 216 -2.41 15.17 0.54
N ILE A 217 -2.31 16.32 -0.13
CA ILE A 217 -2.45 17.65 0.50
C ILE A 217 -3.87 17.82 1.00
N GLU A 218 -4.86 17.45 0.17
CA GLU A 218 -6.29 17.52 0.51
C GLU A 218 -6.63 16.59 1.69
N VAL A 219 -6.01 15.40 1.77
CA VAL A 219 -6.14 14.51 2.93
C VAL A 219 -5.72 15.24 4.22
N SER A 220 -4.57 15.91 4.20
CA SER A 220 -4.05 16.62 5.38
C SER A 220 -4.89 17.83 5.76
N GLU A 221 -5.39 18.59 4.78
CA GLU A 221 -6.24 19.75 5.01
C GLU A 221 -7.62 19.35 5.53
N LEU A 222 -8.23 18.34 4.92
CA LEU A 222 -9.53 17.82 5.34
C LEU A 222 -9.46 17.23 6.75
N PHE A 223 -8.41 16.46 7.04
CA PHE A 223 -8.17 15.90 8.37
C PHE A 223 -8.11 17.01 9.44
N ARG A 224 -7.32 18.08 9.20
CA ARG A 224 -7.24 19.23 10.14
C ARG A 224 -8.60 19.93 10.30
N SER A 225 -9.36 20.05 9.20
CA SER A 225 -10.70 20.63 9.25
C SER A 225 -11.64 19.78 10.09
N LEU A 226 -11.63 18.45 9.91
CA LEU A 226 -12.47 17.54 10.69
C LEU A 226 -12.14 17.61 12.19
N LEU A 227 -10.85 17.61 12.57
CA LEU A 227 -10.43 17.76 13.96
C LEU A 227 -10.88 19.09 14.56
N LYS A 228 -10.86 20.19 13.79
CA LYS A 228 -11.32 21.52 14.25
C LYS A 228 -12.81 21.51 14.64
N TYR A 229 -13.60 20.60 14.05
CA TYR A 229 -15.02 20.45 14.33
C TYR A 229 -15.33 19.18 15.15
N ASP A 230 -14.37 18.71 15.94
CA ASP A 230 -14.47 17.61 16.91
C ASP A 230 -14.89 16.25 16.30
N PHE A 231 -14.57 16.01 15.03
CA PHE A 231 -14.74 14.68 14.42
C PHE A 231 -13.58 13.76 14.81
N ASP A 232 -13.89 12.54 15.23
CA ASP A 232 -12.90 11.50 15.56
C ASP A 232 -12.31 10.89 14.26
N ALA A 233 -11.37 11.62 13.67
CA ALA A 233 -10.78 11.32 12.37
C ALA A 233 -9.29 10.99 12.45
N GLY A 234 -8.82 10.16 11.50
CA GLY A 234 -7.42 9.88 11.23
C GLY A 234 -7.08 10.15 9.77
N ALA A 235 -5.82 10.47 9.48
CA ALA A 235 -5.32 10.68 8.13
C ALA A 235 -4.43 9.53 7.67
N LEU A 236 -4.51 9.17 6.37
CA LEU A 236 -3.68 8.14 5.76
C LEU A 236 -3.22 8.58 4.36
N HIS A 237 -1.92 8.89 4.22
CA HIS A 237 -1.33 9.30 2.95
C HIS A 237 0.13 8.85 2.79
N GLY A 238 0.65 8.92 1.55
CA GLY A 238 1.96 8.36 1.20
C GLY A 238 3.17 8.93 1.92
N ASP A 239 3.10 10.17 2.44
CA ASP A 239 4.22 10.83 3.13
C ASP A 239 4.37 10.40 4.60
N MET A 240 3.42 9.63 5.14
CA MET A 240 3.52 9.08 6.49
C MET A 240 4.56 7.96 6.54
N ASP A 241 5.32 7.88 7.64
CA ASP A 241 6.17 6.73 7.88
C ASP A 241 5.35 5.45 8.05
N GLN A 242 5.96 4.30 7.75
CA GLN A 242 5.25 3.02 7.71
C GLN A 242 4.65 2.64 9.08
N ARG A 243 5.35 2.97 10.17
CA ARG A 243 4.89 2.66 11.52
C ARG A 243 3.65 3.45 11.90
N ALA A 244 3.65 4.77 11.58
CA ALA A 244 2.49 5.63 11.81
C ALA A 244 1.28 5.17 10.98
N ARG A 245 1.48 4.75 9.73
CA ARG A 245 0.41 4.21 8.87
C ARG A 245 -0.22 2.95 9.47
N MET A 246 0.61 1.99 9.89
CA MET A 246 0.12 0.75 10.51
C MET A 246 -0.62 1.03 11.81
N GLN A 247 -0.13 1.98 12.64
CA GLN A 247 -0.80 2.37 13.86
C GLN A 247 -2.16 3.03 13.59
N MET A 248 -2.25 3.90 12.57
CA MET A 248 -3.49 4.55 12.17
C MET A 248 -4.55 3.53 11.74
N LEU A 249 -4.13 2.54 10.94
CA LEU A 249 -5.00 1.46 10.51
C LEU A 249 -5.47 0.58 11.67
N ALA A 250 -4.56 0.24 12.58
CA ALA A 250 -4.92 -0.50 13.79
C ALA A 250 -5.95 0.26 14.62
N ASN A 251 -5.76 1.56 14.84
CA ASN A 251 -6.70 2.41 15.57
C ASN A 251 -8.08 2.45 14.89
N PHE A 252 -8.12 2.53 13.56
CA PHE A 252 -9.38 2.48 12.81
C PHE A 252 -10.05 1.10 12.89
N ARG A 253 -9.28 0.02 12.78
CA ARG A 253 -9.75 -1.36 12.92
C ARG A 253 -10.31 -1.65 14.31
N ASP A 254 -9.65 -1.13 15.35
CA ASP A 254 -10.06 -1.28 16.75
C ASP A 254 -11.25 -0.39 17.13
N GLY A 255 -11.77 0.44 16.20
CA GLY A 255 -12.87 1.37 16.47
C GLY A 255 -12.50 2.59 17.30
N LYS A 256 -11.19 2.86 17.48
CA LYS A 256 -10.67 4.06 18.17
C LYS A 256 -10.79 5.33 17.32
N LEU A 257 -10.99 5.16 16.02
CA LEU A 257 -11.24 6.23 15.05
C LEU A 257 -12.50 5.88 14.27
N ARG A 258 -13.39 6.85 14.15
CA ARG A 258 -14.66 6.70 13.42
C ARG A 258 -14.50 7.02 11.94
N TYR A 259 -13.61 7.95 11.60
CA TYR A 259 -13.38 8.43 10.24
C TYR A 259 -11.93 8.25 9.81
N LEU A 260 -11.70 7.68 8.63
CA LEU A 260 -10.38 7.57 8.03
C LEU A 260 -10.32 8.39 6.75
N VAL A 261 -9.58 9.50 6.74
CA VAL A 261 -9.34 10.32 5.54
C VAL A 261 -8.13 9.77 4.81
N ALA A 262 -8.31 9.36 3.56
CA ALA A 262 -7.24 8.68 2.82
C ALA A 262 -7.16 9.09 1.35
N SER A 263 -5.97 9.02 0.78
CA SER A 263 -5.80 9.04 -0.68
C SER A 263 -5.94 7.62 -1.25
N ASP A 264 -6.28 7.51 -2.54
CA ASP A 264 -6.41 6.21 -3.21
C ASP A 264 -5.17 5.35 -3.04
N VAL A 265 -3.98 5.89 -3.31
CA VAL A 265 -2.71 5.18 -3.17
C VAL A 265 -2.51 4.63 -1.76
N ALA A 266 -2.93 5.39 -0.74
CA ALA A 266 -2.73 5.00 0.65
C ALA A 266 -3.80 4.02 1.16
N ALA A 267 -5.05 4.16 0.71
CA ALA A 267 -6.17 3.31 1.11
C ALA A 267 -6.27 2.02 0.29
N ARG A 268 -5.64 2.00 -0.86
CA ARG A 268 -5.61 0.83 -1.73
C ARG A 268 -4.82 -0.30 -1.07
N GLY A 269 -5.35 -1.51 -1.13
CA GLY A 269 -4.71 -2.70 -0.60
C GLY A 269 -4.73 -2.86 0.90
N LEU A 270 -5.44 -2.00 1.59
CA LEU A 270 -5.61 -2.16 3.01
C LEU A 270 -6.77 -3.12 3.30
N ASP A 271 -6.53 -4.06 4.20
CA ASP A 271 -7.61 -4.77 4.88
C ASP A 271 -8.25 -3.79 5.86
N ILE A 272 -9.00 -2.88 5.29
CA ILE A 272 -9.86 -2.02 6.07
C ILE A 272 -11.11 -2.84 6.36
N PRO A 273 -11.53 -2.94 7.63
CA PRO A 273 -12.78 -3.61 7.96
C PRO A 273 -13.91 -3.00 7.13
N ASP A 274 -14.92 -3.80 6.87
CA ASP A 274 -16.10 -3.33 6.16
C ASP A 274 -16.67 -2.10 6.87
N VAL A 275 -16.71 -0.99 6.13
CA VAL A 275 -17.21 0.27 6.66
C VAL A 275 -18.68 0.44 6.31
N SER A 276 -19.43 1.13 7.17
CA SER A 276 -20.84 1.43 6.89
C SER A 276 -21.00 2.45 5.76
N HIS A 277 -20.06 3.41 5.66
CA HIS A 277 -20.14 4.51 4.70
C HIS A 277 -18.81 4.73 3.98
N VAL A 278 -18.91 5.12 2.70
CA VAL A 278 -17.80 5.66 1.90
C VAL A 278 -18.17 7.06 1.45
N PHE A 279 -17.33 8.02 1.74
CA PHE A 279 -17.46 9.38 1.22
C PHE A 279 -16.34 9.64 0.21
N ASN A 280 -16.70 9.86 -1.05
CA ASN A 280 -15.78 10.38 -2.04
C ASN A 280 -15.80 11.90 -1.93
N TYR A 281 -14.88 12.48 -1.15
CA TYR A 281 -14.71 13.92 -1.04
C TYR A 281 -14.38 14.55 -2.39
N ASP A 282 -13.59 13.82 -3.19
CA ASP A 282 -13.33 14.14 -4.59
C ASP A 282 -13.84 13.02 -5.50
N VAL A 283 -14.47 13.38 -6.61
CA VAL A 283 -14.79 12.44 -7.68
C VAL A 283 -13.47 11.84 -8.18
N PRO A 284 -13.31 10.50 -8.24
CA PRO A 284 -12.09 9.90 -8.72
C PRO A 284 -11.83 10.23 -10.20
N ILE A 285 -10.56 10.40 -10.55
CA ILE A 285 -10.14 10.73 -11.92
C ILE A 285 -10.33 9.52 -12.84
N HIS A 286 -10.07 8.31 -12.35
CA HIS A 286 -10.28 7.06 -13.06
C HIS A 286 -11.55 6.37 -12.56
N ALA A 287 -12.39 5.92 -13.49
CA ALA A 287 -13.67 5.31 -13.15
C ALA A 287 -13.52 4.01 -12.34
N GLU A 288 -12.44 3.27 -12.57
CA GLU A 288 -12.09 2.05 -11.86
C GLU A 288 -11.87 2.32 -10.36
N ASP A 289 -11.26 3.47 -10.02
CA ASP A 289 -11.06 3.87 -8.62
C ASP A 289 -12.38 4.02 -7.87
N TYR A 290 -13.43 4.48 -8.55
CA TYR A 290 -14.75 4.55 -7.96
C TYR A 290 -15.22 3.20 -7.43
N VAL A 291 -15.12 2.16 -8.25
CA VAL A 291 -15.53 0.80 -7.88
C VAL A 291 -14.68 0.28 -6.70
N HIS A 292 -13.37 0.54 -6.71
CA HIS A 292 -12.47 0.17 -5.63
C HIS A 292 -12.75 0.91 -4.32
N ARG A 293 -13.15 2.20 -4.39
CA ARG A 293 -13.52 3.00 -3.23
C ARG A 293 -14.83 2.52 -2.61
N ILE A 294 -15.90 2.40 -3.40
CA ILE A 294 -17.21 1.96 -2.89
C ILE A 294 -17.17 0.51 -2.41
N GLY A 295 -16.32 -0.34 -3.00
CA GLY A 295 -16.09 -1.71 -2.56
C GLY A 295 -15.46 -1.83 -1.16
N ARG A 296 -15.25 -0.73 -0.41
CA ARG A 296 -14.90 -0.76 1.01
C ARG A 296 -16.13 -0.92 1.90
N THR A 297 -17.33 -0.75 1.37
CA THR A 297 -18.61 -1.01 2.05
C THR A 297 -19.39 -2.11 1.32
N GLY A 298 -20.47 -2.58 1.91
CA GLY A 298 -21.37 -3.58 1.30
C GLY A 298 -20.77 -4.97 1.15
N ARG A 299 -19.78 -5.34 1.96
CA ARG A 299 -19.10 -6.63 1.89
C ARG A 299 -19.85 -7.73 2.64
N ALA A 300 -19.62 -8.99 2.24
CA ALA A 300 -20.18 -10.18 2.87
C ALA A 300 -21.72 -10.14 2.96
N GLY A 301 -22.40 -9.62 1.93
CA GLY A 301 -23.87 -9.55 1.86
C GLY A 301 -24.51 -8.45 2.71
N ARG A 302 -23.72 -7.58 3.35
CA ARG A 302 -24.22 -6.42 4.09
C ARG A 302 -24.56 -5.27 3.16
N SER A 303 -25.46 -4.39 3.57
CA SER A 303 -25.73 -3.13 2.88
C SER A 303 -24.67 -2.07 3.23
N GLY A 304 -24.42 -1.16 2.30
CA GLY A 304 -23.51 -0.03 2.50
C GLY A 304 -24.01 1.22 1.81
N LYS A 305 -23.48 2.38 2.21
CA LYS A 305 -23.79 3.67 1.59
C LYS A 305 -22.53 4.33 1.03
N SER A 306 -22.64 4.90 -0.16
CA SER A 306 -21.58 5.67 -0.80
C SER A 306 -22.09 7.01 -1.28
N PHE A 307 -21.44 8.07 -0.84
CA PHE A 307 -21.75 9.45 -1.23
C PHE A 307 -20.57 10.06 -1.97
N THR A 308 -20.83 10.70 -3.10
CA THR A 308 -19.80 11.33 -3.92
C THR A 308 -20.10 12.82 -4.05
N ILE A 309 -19.22 13.64 -3.48
CA ILE A 309 -19.36 15.10 -3.54
C ILE A 309 -18.85 15.57 -4.90
N ALA A 310 -19.75 16.18 -5.65
CA ALA A 310 -19.52 16.60 -7.03
C ALA A 310 -19.67 18.11 -7.21
N THR A 311 -18.81 18.66 -8.03
CA THR A 311 -18.85 20.05 -8.50
C THR A 311 -19.14 20.09 -10.01
N LYS A 312 -19.42 21.27 -10.57
CA LYS A 312 -19.65 21.43 -12.02
C LYS A 312 -18.48 20.95 -12.89
N SER A 313 -17.24 20.97 -12.36
CA SER A 313 -16.04 20.51 -13.08
C SER A 313 -15.94 18.98 -13.20
N ASP A 314 -16.70 18.24 -12.40
CA ASP A 314 -16.53 16.79 -12.25
C ASP A 314 -17.42 15.98 -13.19
N THR A 315 -18.31 16.63 -13.95
CA THR A 315 -19.32 15.98 -14.82
C THR A 315 -18.68 14.92 -15.74
N LYS A 316 -17.57 15.21 -16.36
CA LYS A 316 -16.88 14.26 -17.27
C LYS A 316 -16.44 12.97 -16.57
N TYR A 317 -16.03 13.07 -15.31
CA TYR A 317 -15.61 11.90 -14.52
C TYR A 317 -16.82 11.09 -14.06
N ILE A 318 -17.91 11.76 -13.68
CA ILE A 318 -19.20 11.13 -13.35
C ILE A 318 -19.73 10.35 -14.54
N ASP A 319 -19.72 10.94 -15.74
CA ASP A 319 -20.13 10.26 -16.97
C ASP A 319 -19.30 9.00 -17.25
N ALA A 320 -17.99 9.04 -16.98
CA ALA A 320 -17.12 7.88 -17.15
C ALA A 320 -17.44 6.78 -16.13
N ILE A 321 -17.69 7.15 -14.86
CA ILE A 321 -18.08 6.23 -13.81
C ILE A 321 -19.42 5.56 -14.14
N GLU A 322 -20.43 6.33 -14.52
CA GLU A 322 -21.77 5.81 -14.89
C GLU A 322 -21.73 4.85 -16.07
N ARG A 323 -20.88 5.13 -17.08
CA ARG A 323 -20.64 4.20 -18.19
C ARG A 323 -20.00 2.90 -17.72
N LEU A 324 -19.03 2.95 -16.78
CA LEU A 324 -18.36 1.76 -16.26
C LEU A 324 -19.31 0.89 -15.44
N ILE A 325 -20.13 1.50 -14.56
CA ILE A 325 -21.07 0.74 -13.71
C ILE A 325 -22.35 0.35 -14.45
N GLY A 326 -22.61 0.95 -15.62
CA GLY A 326 -23.79 0.67 -16.44
C GLY A 326 -25.09 1.27 -15.94
N ASN A 327 -25.06 2.11 -14.89
CA ASN A 327 -26.21 2.74 -14.28
C ASN A 327 -25.93 4.20 -13.96
N LYS A 328 -26.97 5.03 -13.96
CA LYS A 328 -26.87 6.40 -13.45
C LYS A 328 -26.91 6.42 -11.93
N ILE A 329 -26.14 7.32 -11.34
CA ILE A 329 -26.11 7.54 -9.90
C ILE A 329 -27.10 8.65 -9.55
N GLU A 330 -28.03 8.37 -8.66
CA GLU A 330 -29.04 9.34 -8.25
C GLU A 330 -28.44 10.45 -7.37
N TRP A 331 -28.96 11.66 -7.50
CA TRP A 331 -28.60 12.80 -6.66
C TRP A 331 -29.30 12.71 -5.30
N HIS A 332 -28.60 13.12 -4.25
CA HIS A 332 -29.12 13.13 -2.87
C HIS A 332 -30.13 14.28 -2.67
N ASP A 333 -29.73 15.52 -2.99
CA ASP A 333 -30.54 16.75 -2.76
C ASP A 333 -30.60 17.66 -3.99
N GLY A 334 -31.01 17.11 -5.15
CA GLY A 334 -31.02 17.82 -6.42
C GLY A 334 -29.67 17.89 -7.10
N ASP A 335 -29.68 18.31 -8.36
CA ASP A 335 -28.52 18.28 -9.26
C ASP A 335 -27.64 19.54 -9.18
N LEU A 336 -26.59 19.57 -10.01
CA LEU A 336 -25.63 20.68 -10.07
C LEU A 336 -26.20 21.99 -10.61
N SER A 337 -27.42 21.99 -11.20
CA SER A 337 -28.08 23.21 -11.68
C SER A 337 -28.54 24.11 -10.52
N THR A 338 -28.79 23.51 -9.37
CA THR A 338 -29.31 24.18 -8.16
C THR A 338 -28.21 24.62 -7.18
N VAL A 339 -26.94 24.58 -7.56
CA VAL A 339 -25.83 25.03 -6.70
C VAL A 339 -25.83 26.53 -6.59
N VAL A 340 -26.16 27.05 -5.42
CA VAL A 340 -25.98 28.46 -5.03
C VAL A 340 -24.55 28.63 -4.53
N ALA A 341 -23.83 29.64 -5.03
CA ALA A 341 -22.51 29.95 -4.51
C ALA A 341 -22.66 30.44 -3.06
N SER A 342 -22.07 29.73 -2.09
CA SER A 342 -22.06 30.20 -0.72
C SER A 342 -21.21 31.48 -0.61
N GLU A 343 -21.75 32.51 0.01
CA GLU A 343 -20.97 33.65 0.50
C GLU A 343 -20.10 33.13 1.64
N GLY A 344 -18.79 33.00 1.40
CA GLY A 344 -17.87 32.21 2.20
C GLY A 344 -17.85 32.57 3.67
N GLY A 345 -17.93 31.56 4.52
CA GLY A 345 -17.49 31.66 5.90
C GLY A 345 -15.99 31.91 5.96
N GLU A 346 -15.58 33.04 6.48
CA GLU A 346 -14.18 33.50 6.58
C GLU A 346 -13.29 32.60 7.46
N ASP A 347 -13.86 31.65 8.18
CA ASP A 347 -13.15 30.84 9.19
C ASP A 347 -12.28 29.73 8.64
N ASP A 348 -12.46 29.32 7.39
CA ASP A 348 -11.71 28.22 6.75
C ASP A 348 -10.74 28.70 5.65
N ALA A 349 -10.64 30.03 5.41
CA ALA A 349 -9.66 30.59 4.48
C ALA A 349 -8.24 30.49 5.08
N PRO A 350 -7.21 30.19 4.26
CA PRO A 350 -5.84 30.20 4.77
C PRO A 350 -5.50 31.61 5.28
N ARG A 351 -5.25 31.73 6.57
CA ARG A 351 -4.78 33.00 7.16
C ARG A 351 -3.49 33.39 6.46
N ARG A 352 -3.56 34.34 5.55
CA ARG A 352 -2.39 35.05 5.01
C ARG A 352 -1.63 35.58 6.21
N GLY A 353 -0.42 35.08 6.42
CA GLY A 353 0.47 35.54 7.46
C GLY A 353 0.56 37.07 7.40
N LYS A 354 0.18 37.72 8.49
CA LYS A 354 0.38 39.16 8.70
C LYS A 354 1.87 39.43 8.56
N GLY A 355 2.26 40.07 7.45
CA GLY A 355 3.60 40.57 7.26
C GLY A 355 3.98 41.52 8.39
N ALA A 356 5.16 41.34 8.94
CA ALA A 356 5.77 42.20 9.91
C ALA A 356 5.76 43.68 9.46
N PRO A 357 5.57 44.62 10.35
CA PRO A 357 5.50 46.03 10.00
C PRO A 357 6.88 46.50 9.48
N ARG A 358 6.91 47.00 8.25
CA ARG A 358 8.05 47.73 7.70
C ARG A 358 8.24 49.02 8.53
N ARG A 359 9.35 49.09 9.22
CA ARG A 359 9.86 50.32 9.85
C ARG A 359 10.00 51.41 8.80
N ALA A 360 9.29 52.53 9.02
CA ALA A 360 9.48 53.77 8.31
C ALA A 360 10.86 54.36 8.68
N GLY A 361 11.71 54.51 7.69
CA GLY A 361 12.99 55.24 7.79
C GLY A 361 12.94 56.47 6.89
N ARG A 362 13.06 57.57 7.53
CA ARG A 362 13.28 58.99 7.23
C ARG A 362 13.66 59.34 5.78
N LYS A 363 12.98 60.41 5.34
CA LYS A 363 13.38 61.37 4.31
C LYS A 363 14.72 62.01 4.64
N ASP A 364 15.57 62.21 3.66
CA ASP A 364 16.26 63.47 3.46
C ASP A 364 16.60 63.70 1.98
N ASP A 365 16.43 64.96 1.61
CA ASP A 365 16.58 65.68 0.39
C ASP A 365 17.97 65.54 -0.28
N ASP A 366 18.11 65.62 -1.58
CA ASP A 366 18.41 66.85 -2.36
C ASP A 366 19.11 66.51 -3.71
N ARG A 367 18.63 67.20 -4.73
CA ARG A 367 19.30 67.76 -5.91
C ARG A 367 19.94 66.90 -7.01
N SER A 368 19.20 66.97 -8.12
CA SER A 368 19.66 67.53 -9.43
C SER A 368 20.78 66.86 -10.21
N ARG A 369 20.49 66.43 -11.38
CA ARG A 369 20.95 66.92 -12.71
C ARG A 369 20.79 65.90 -13.86
N GLU A 370 19.92 66.24 -14.72
CA GLU A 370 19.95 66.31 -16.17
C GLU A 370 21.02 65.58 -17.01
N LYS A 371 20.50 65.15 -18.17
CA LYS A 371 21.08 64.84 -19.47
C LYS A 371 21.37 63.35 -19.70
N GLY A 372 20.79 62.65 -20.63
CA GLY A 372 20.51 62.98 -22.03
C GLY A 372 21.09 61.86 -22.86
N GLY A 373 20.37 61.34 -23.82
CA GLY A 373 21.01 60.52 -24.83
C GLY A 373 20.19 59.33 -25.32
N GLU A 374 19.43 59.62 -26.30
CA GLU A 374 18.74 58.86 -27.34
C GLU A 374 19.52 57.75 -28.06
N ARG A 375 18.70 56.88 -28.70
CA ARG A 375 18.90 56.11 -29.96
C ARG A 375 19.51 54.74 -29.81
N LYS A 376 19.06 53.68 -30.45
CA LYS A 376 18.19 53.44 -31.60
C LYS A 376 17.89 51.93 -31.66
N ALA A 377 16.71 51.64 -32.12
CA ALA A 377 16.25 50.35 -32.64
C ALA A 377 17.09 49.84 -33.82
N ARG A 378 17.16 48.55 -33.98
CA ARG A 378 17.12 47.92 -35.32
C ARG A 378 16.72 46.45 -35.23
N GLU A 379 15.61 46.17 -35.84
CA GLU A 379 15.14 44.91 -36.42
C GLU A 379 16.16 44.28 -37.39
N ARG A 380 16.05 42.96 -37.55
CA ARG A 380 15.81 42.25 -38.82
C ARG A 380 16.05 40.75 -38.63
N HIS A 381 15.00 39.94 -38.80
CA HIS A 381 14.64 39.09 -39.97
C HIS A 381 15.61 37.92 -40.26
N ALA A 382 15.16 36.70 -39.98
CA ALA A 382 14.52 35.72 -40.88
C ALA A 382 15.45 34.89 -41.82
N LYS A 383 15.13 33.61 -41.87
CA LYS A 383 15.20 32.55 -42.89
C LYS A 383 16.19 31.42 -42.57
N ARG A 384 15.69 30.20 -42.27
CA ARG A 384 15.28 29.08 -43.16
C ARG A 384 16.39 28.49 -44.05
N SER A 385 16.64 27.19 -43.86
CA SER A 385 16.79 26.06 -44.80
C SER A 385 17.61 24.95 -44.09
N GLU A 386 17.03 23.79 -43.83
CA GLU A 386 17.02 22.57 -44.66
C GLU A 386 18.44 22.07 -45.07
N ASP A 387 18.75 20.89 -44.64
CA ASP A 387 19.06 19.66 -45.36
C ASP A 387 20.35 18.91 -44.98
N THR A 388 20.17 17.59 -44.90
CA THR A 388 21.07 16.47 -45.20
C THR A 388 22.20 16.08 -44.24
N ALA A 389 22.07 14.85 -43.73
CA ALA A 389 23.15 13.92 -43.35
C ALA A 389 23.97 13.50 -44.64
N PRO A 390 25.09 12.75 -44.60
CA PRO A 390 25.41 11.58 -43.76
C PRO A 390 26.90 11.34 -43.37
N GLU A 391 27.07 10.31 -42.47
CA GLU A 391 28.16 9.31 -42.43
C GLU A 391 29.67 9.73 -42.40
N THR A 392 30.44 9.26 -41.48
CA THR A 392 31.37 8.12 -41.39
C THR A 392 32.50 8.30 -40.37
N VAL A 393 32.63 7.34 -39.47
CA VAL A 393 33.82 6.50 -39.14
C VAL A 393 35.12 7.10 -38.60
N ARG A 394 35.56 6.48 -37.49
CA ARG A 394 36.94 6.16 -36.99
C ARG A 394 37.59 7.06 -35.94
N GLU A 395 37.76 6.41 -34.83
CA GLU A 395 39.02 5.84 -34.25
C GLU A 395 39.97 6.81 -33.52
N ASP A 396 40.21 6.35 -32.31
CA ASP A 396 41.49 6.34 -31.58
C ASP A 396 41.60 7.18 -30.30
N GLN A 397 41.87 6.42 -29.24
CA GLN A 397 42.42 6.81 -27.93
C GLN A 397 43.80 7.52 -28.08
N PRO A 398 44.42 8.12 -27.03
CA PRO A 398 44.64 7.53 -25.73
C PRO A 398 44.73 8.47 -24.49
N VAL A 399 44.49 7.87 -23.34
CA VAL A 399 45.15 8.00 -22.01
C VAL A 399 46.07 9.19 -21.71
N ALA A 400 45.72 9.93 -20.62
CA ALA A 400 46.70 10.38 -19.59
C ALA A 400 45.91 10.98 -18.41
N GLU A 401 45.99 10.29 -17.26
CA GLU A 401 46.61 10.76 -16.03
C GLU A 401 46.00 11.98 -15.33
N VAL A 402 45.35 11.79 -14.17
CA VAL A 402 45.60 12.60 -12.97
C VAL A 402 45.44 11.71 -11.71
N ALA A 403 46.57 11.29 -11.18
CA ALA A 403 46.71 10.89 -9.79
C ALA A 403 46.85 12.18 -8.96
N ALA A 404 45.96 12.43 -7.99
CA ALA A 404 46.27 13.18 -6.76
C ALA A 404 44.92 13.44 -5.98
N ALA A 405 44.53 12.54 -5.08
CA ALA A 405 43.76 12.84 -3.87
C ALA A 405 43.62 11.58 -2.98
N ALA A 406 44.74 11.12 -2.44
CA ALA A 406 44.73 10.07 -1.41
C ALA A 406 45.78 10.39 -0.33
N ALA A 407 45.53 11.47 0.43
CA ALA A 407 46.38 11.81 1.58
C ALA A 407 45.64 12.63 2.66
N ASP A 408 44.37 12.30 2.98
CA ASP A 408 43.71 12.91 4.17
C ASP A 408 42.65 12.03 4.84
N VAL A 409 42.84 10.72 4.88
CA VAL A 409 41.98 9.78 5.63
C VAL A 409 42.74 8.99 6.71
N GLY A 410 44.09 9.19 6.81
CA GLY A 410 44.98 8.46 7.75
C GLY A 410 44.94 8.96 9.21
N GLU A 411 44.59 10.20 9.49
CA GLU A 411 44.77 10.80 10.83
C GLU A 411 43.51 10.82 11.72
N ARG A 412 42.37 10.43 11.23
CA ARG A 412 41.13 10.35 12.05
C ARG A 412 40.82 8.95 12.61
N ARG A 413 41.59 7.93 12.27
CA ARG A 413 41.42 6.57 12.83
C ARG A 413 42.24 6.28 14.09
N SER A 414 43.37 6.96 14.33
CA SER A 414 44.24 6.70 15.50
C SER A 414 43.72 7.36 16.79
N ARG A 415 42.80 8.30 16.72
CA ARG A 415 42.25 9.01 17.91
C ARG A 415 40.98 8.38 18.52
N LYS A 416 40.39 7.37 17.86
CA LYS A 416 39.23 6.63 18.38
C LYS A 416 39.57 5.29 19.04
N GLU A 417 40.76 4.77 18.84
CA GLU A 417 41.23 3.54 19.51
C GLU A 417 41.88 3.80 20.87
N ALA A 418 42.41 5.00 21.12
CA ALA A 418 43.02 5.37 22.40
C ALA A 418 42.01 5.65 23.52
N ILE A 419 40.72 5.90 23.19
CA ILE A 419 39.67 6.13 24.19
C ILE A 419 38.94 4.85 24.60
N ARG A 420 39.21 3.72 23.93
CA ARG A 420 38.53 2.44 24.21
C ARG A 420 39.35 1.50 25.10
N SER A 421 40.63 1.80 25.36
CA SER A 421 41.50 1.00 26.25
C SER A 421 41.48 1.46 27.71
N GLU A 422 41.03 2.68 28.02
CA GLU A 422 40.97 3.18 29.40
C GLU A 422 39.71 2.86 30.18
N ASN A 423 38.69 2.29 29.55
CA ASN A 423 37.40 1.98 30.19
C ASN A 423 37.19 0.49 30.50
N THR A 424 38.23 -0.36 30.28
CA THR A 424 38.12 -1.80 30.53
C THR A 424 38.89 -2.25 31.81
N GLU A 425 39.65 -1.35 32.44
CA GLU A 425 40.43 -1.68 33.65
C GLU A 425 39.84 -1.27 34.98
N ARG A 426 38.61 -0.70 35.02
CA ARG A 426 37.92 -0.29 36.26
C ARG A 426 36.73 -1.15 36.68
N LYS A 427 36.61 -2.38 36.19
CA LYS A 427 35.50 -3.29 36.58
C LYS A 427 35.92 -4.72 36.95
N SER A 428 37.13 -4.93 37.47
CA SER A 428 37.57 -6.24 37.94
C SER A 428 38.21 -6.22 39.36
N SER A 429 37.61 -5.45 40.27
CA SER A 429 37.96 -5.57 41.70
C SER A 429 36.72 -5.29 42.53
N ASP A 430 35.88 -6.31 42.70
CA ASP A 430 34.97 -6.48 43.84
C ASP A 430 34.08 -7.69 43.58
N ARG A 431 34.58 -8.86 43.91
CA ARG A 431 33.78 -10.02 44.30
C ARG A 431 34.73 -11.18 44.67
N ASN A 432 35.14 -11.14 45.91
CA ASN A 432 35.58 -12.37 46.55
C ASN A 432 35.07 -12.33 48.01
N GLU A 433 34.67 -13.51 48.50
CA GLU A 433 34.24 -13.88 49.83
C GLU A 433 32.72 -13.98 50.04
N GLN A 434 32.18 -15.23 49.97
CA GLN A 434 31.94 -16.03 51.14
C GLN A 434 31.42 -17.43 50.77
N ARG A 435 32.07 -18.39 51.46
CA ARG A 435 31.96 -19.85 51.39
C ARG A 435 30.65 -20.42 51.90
N ALA A 436 30.39 -21.64 51.39
CA ALA A 436 29.43 -22.64 51.77
C ALA A 436 29.43 -23.05 53.26
N PRO A 437 28.45 -23.86 53.76
CA PRO A 437 28.62 -25.29 53.66
C PRO A 437 27.38 -26.16 53.38
N GLU A 438 27.75 -27.40 53.06
CA GLU A 438 27.02 -28.62 52.76
C GLU A 438 25.89 -29.05 53.71
N ARG A 439 25.09 -29.93 53.11
CA ARG A 439 24.45 -31.18 53.56
C ARG A 439 22.93 -31.23 53.39
N GLY A 440 22.50 -32.26 52.71
CA GLY A 440 21.65 -33.29 53.17
C GLY A 440 20.84 -34.01 52.10
N ASP A 441 21.30 -35.18 51.76
CA ASP A 441 20.60 -36.26 51.06
C ASP A 441 19.26 -36.59 51.69
N THR A 442 18.17 -36.73 50.92
CA THR A 442 17.13 -37.73 51.13
C THR A 442 16.20 -37.83 49.93
N ARG A 443 16.27 -38.95 49.25
CA ARG A 443 15.19 -39.52 48.43
C ARG A 443 14.09 -40.04 49.33
N PRO A 444 12.83 -40.03 48.88
CA PRO A 444 12.04 -41.24 48.98
C PRO A 444 11.38 -41.69 47.66
N GLN A 445 11.12 -42.96 47.71
CA GLN A 445 10.70 -43.91 46.71
C GLN A 445 9.30 -43.66 46.13
N ARG A 446 9.13 -44.28 44.98
CA ARG A 446 7.90 -44.55 44.22
C ARG A 446 6.76 -45.10 45.10
N ASP A 447 5.56 -44.63 44.77
CA ASP A 447 4.38 -45.48 44.95
C ASP A 447 3.54 -45.53 43.66
N ASN A 448 3.25 -46.76 43.25
CA ASN A 448 2.48 -47.15 42.09
C ASN A 448 1.04 -47.37 42.54
N SER A 449 0.10 -46.58 42.07
CA SER A 449 -1.30 -47.04 42.01
C SER A 449 -2.04 -46.31 40.87
N ARG A 450 -2.30 -47.05 39.80
CA ARG A 450 -3.25 -46.72 38.73
C ARG A 450 -4.67 -47.04 39.19
N PRO A 451 -5.66 -46.20 38.91
CA PRO A 451 -7.03 -46.65 38.73
C PRO A 451 -7.35 -46.79 37.23
N ALA A 452 -8.04 -47.85 36.91
CA ALA A 452 -8.55 -48.24 35.62
C ALA A 452 -9.54 -47.19 35.07
N ARG A 453 -9.34 -46.74 33.85
CA ARG A 453 -10.33 -45.99 33.08
C ARG A 453 -11.15 -46.92 32.20
N GLN A 454 -12.44 -46.86 32.38
CA GLN A 454 -13.47 -47.44 31.54
C GLN A 454 -13.36 -46.93 30.11
N ARG A 455 -13.39 -47.85 29.15
CA ARG A 455 -13.54 -47.58 27.72
C ARG A 455 -14.97 -47.13 27.47
N HIS A 456 -15.17 -45.89 27.06
CA HIS A 456 -16.32 -45.48 26.30
C HIS A 456 -16.02 -45.79 24.82
N GLN A 457 -16.92 -46.50 24.18
CA GLN A 457 -17.02 -46.69 22.75
C GLN A 457 -17.32 -45.29 22.15
N GLU A 458 -16.42 -44.78 21.36
CA GLU A 458 -16.70 -43.62 20.47
C GLU A 458 -17.17 -44.19 19.13
N ASP A 459 -18.37 -43.81 18.77
CA ASP A 459 -18.94 -44.01 17.46
C ASP A 459 -18.09 -43.30 16.41
N ASN A 460 -17.65 -44.08 15.43
CA ASN A 460 -16.87 -43.66 14.27
C ASN A 460 -17.83 -43.00 13.29
N ASP A 461 -18.08 -41.69 13.42
CA ASP A 461 -18.68 -40.88 12.37
C ASP A 461 -17.57 -40.03 11.74
N SER A 462 -16.89 -40.61 10.75
CA SER A 462 -15.88 -39.93 9.95
C SER A 462 -16.58 -39.06 8.89
N THR A 463 -17.00 -37.88 9.26
CA THR A 463 -17.38 -36.85 8.31
C THR A 463 -16.12 -36.29 7.65
N VAL A 464 -15.75 -36.81 6.51
CA VAL A 464 -14.70 -36.27 5.65
C VAL A 464 -15.32 -35.14 4.84
N GLY A 465 -15.10 -33.88 5.27
CA GLY A 465 -15.57 -32.69 4.54
C GLY A 465 -16.14 -31.60 5.46
N PHE A 466 -16.47 -30.47 4.85
CA PHE A 466 -16.97 -29.29 5.54
C PHE A 466 -18.48 -29.36 5.93
N GLY A 467 -19.19 -30.46 5.64
CA GLY A 467 -20.63 -30.58 5.88
C GLY A 467 -21.43 -29.42 5.26
N ASP A 468 -22.46 -28.95 5.99
CA ASP A 468 -23.31 -27.84 5.55
C ASP A 468 -22.63 -26.46 5.63
N ASP A 469 -21.48 -26.35 6.26
CA ASP A 469 -20.70 -25.10 6.42
C ASP A 469 -19.67 -24.87 5.32
N MET A 470 -19.84 -25.47 4.14
CA MET A 470 -18.95 -25.27 3.00
C MET A 470 -18.94 -23.80 2.58
N PRO A 471 -17.74 -23.15 2.57
CA PRO A 471 -17.60 -21.77 2.16
C PRO A 471 -18.14 -21.52 0.74
N ALA A 472 -18.78 -20.38 0.52
CA ALA A 472 -19.46 -20.05 -0.75
C ALA A 472 -18.58 -20.22 -2.00
N PHE A 473 -17.26 -20.02 -1.89
CA PHE A 473 -16.32 -20.18 -3.01
C PHE A 473 -16.07 -21.64 -3.41
N MET A 474 -16.34 -22.62 -2.53
CA MET A 474 -16.24 -24.05 -2.84
C MET A 474 -17.52 -24.63 -3.44
N ARG A 475 -18.63 -23.86 -3.45
CA ARG A 475 -19.92 -24.27 -4.03
C ARG A 475 -20.03 -24.01 -5.53
N ILE A 476 -19.01 -23.41 -6.14
CA ILE A 476 -19.02 -23.09 -7.58
C ILE A 476 -18.60 -24.35 -8.37
N VAL A 477 -19.55 -25.00 -9.00
CA VAL A 477 -19.27 -26.06 -9.99
C VAL A 477 -18.75 -25.39 -11.26
N ALA A 478 -17.50 -25.61 -11.61
CA ALA A 478 -16.96 -25.19 -12.90
C ALA A 478 -17.77 -25.90 -14.00
N LYS A 479 -18.50 -25.16 -14.84
CA LYS A 479 -19.01 -25.68 -16.09
C LYS A 479 -17.80 -25.91 -17.03
N VAL A 480 -17.51 -27.16 -17.31
CA VAL A 480 -16.55 -27.58 -18.32
C VAL A 480 -17.10 -27.24 -19.71
#